data_5bc79f039326e1d7566b863bda1f7a3f
#
_entry.id   5bc79f039326e1d7566b863bda1f7a3f
#
_cell.length_a   1.000
_cell.length_b   1.000
_cell.length_c   1.000
_cell.angle_alpha   90.00
_cell.angle_beta   90.00
_cell.angle_gamma   90.00
#
_symmetry.space_group_name_H-M   'P 1'
#
loop_
_entity.id
_entity.type
_entity.pdbx_description
1 polymer ?
#
loop_
_entity_poly.entity_id
_entity_poly.type
_entity_poly.pdbx_seq_one_letter_code
_entity_poly.pdbx_strand_id
1 'polypeptide(L)'
;MVNLMFIRFVCGEIDEDSHVAAGLFCAAFDLIHEGELPDHDYAELAELMRWFRLHLKGPFEHRLRKPWRAQSSICWFKSDACEYVKRAWLMMNVLERNDIFMLMIKSRSVGYVIYEDEAQVLAQPSADVRRLL
;
A
#
# COMPACT_ATOMS: atom_id res chain seq x y z
N MET A 1 20.71 14.29 -10.57
CA MET A 1 20.01 13.02 -10.81
C MET A 1 19.15 12.68 -9.59
N VAL A 2 17.85 12.55 -9.78
CA VAL A 2 16.94 12.23 -8.70
C VAL A 2 16.95 10.72 -8.48
N ASN A 3 17.37 10.28 -7.29
CA ASN A 3 17.29 8.89 -6.91
C ASN A 3 15.87 8.60 -6.40
N LEU A 4 15.04 8.06 -7.29
CA LEU A 4 13.68 7.69 -6.92
C LEU A 4 13.70 6.47 -6.00
N MET A 5 13.09 6.61 -4.84
CA MET A 5 12.85 5.50 -3.93
C MET A 5 11.39 5.07 -4.03
N PHE A 6 11.14 3.84 -3.67
CA PHE A 6 9.80 3.29 -3.57
C PHE A 6 9.48 3.02 -2.11
N ILE A 7 8.26 3.34 -1.71
CA ILE A 7 7.84 3.30 -0.31
C ILE A 7 6.63 2.37 -0.17
N ARG A 8 6.70 1.49 0.82
CA ARG A 8 5.59 0.61 1.18
C ARG A 8 5.42 0.63 2.70
N PHE A 9 4.17 0.62 3.14
CA PHE A 9 3.83 0.45 4.55
C PHE A 9 3.28 -0.94 4.75
N VAL A 10 3.80 -1.67 5.74
CA VAL A 10 3.41 -3.04 6.00
C VAL A 10 3.13 -3.27 7.49
N CYS A 11 2.23 -4.19 7.80
CA CYS A 11 2.03 -4.70 9.15
C CYS A 11 2.62 -6.11 9.26
N GLY A 12 2.57 -6.72 10.45
CA GLY A 12 3.17 -8.03 10.69
C GLY A 12 2.40 -9.21 10.12
N GLU A 13 1.18 -8.98 9.60
CA GLU A 13 0.36 -10.07 9.06
C GLU A 13 0.70 -10.35 7.61
N ILE A 14 0.65 -11.63 7.24
CA ILE A 14 0.94 -12.07 5.87
C ILE A 14 -0.33 -12.01 5.05
N ASP A 15 -0.26 -11.32 3.91
CA ASP A 15 -1.33 -11.30 2.93
C ASP A 15 -1.36 -12.62 2.17
N GLU A 16 -2.53 -13.23 2.08
CA GLU A 16 -2.69 -14.54 1.44
C GLU A 16 -2.37 -14.52 -0.05
N ASP A 17 -2.70 -13.44 -0.73
CA ASP A 17 -2.51 -13.33 -2.17
C ASP A 17 -1.05 -13.12 -2.56
N SER A 18 -0.37 -12.19 -1.90
CA SER A 18 1.01 -11.84 -2.23
C SER A 18 2.04 -12.67 -1.48
N HIS A 19 1.65 -13.35 -0.40
CA HIS A 19 2.54 -14.13 0.49
C HIS A 19 3.59 -13.28 1.19
N VAL A 20 3.36 -11.98 1.31
CA VAL A 20 4.21 -11.04 2.03
C VAL A 20 3.36 -10.28 3.06
N ALA A 21 4.00 -9.48 3.90
CA ALA A 21 3.29 -8.72 4.92
C ALA A 21 2.21 -7.84 4.31
N ALA A 22 1.05 -7.81 4.93
CA ALA A 22 -0.10 -7.03 4.47
C ALA A 22 0.25 -5.54 4.43
N GLY A 23 -0.22 -4.89 3.38
CA GLY A 23 0.00 -3.47 3.18
C GLY A 23 -1.01 -2.60 3.90
N LEU A 24 -0.82 -1.28 3.76
CA LEU A 24 -1.60 -0.26 4.44
C LEU A 24 -3.10 -0.36 4.16
N PHE A 25 -3.48 -0.54 2.89
CA PHE A 25 -4.89 -0.56 2.51
C PHE A 25 -5.61 -1.80 3.04
N CYS A 26 -4.95 -2.95 3.01
CA CYS A 26 -5.48 -4.18 3.59
C CYS A 26 -5.74 -4.01 5.08
N ALA A 27 -4.76 -3.48 5.81
CA ALA A 27 -4.88 -3.27 7.25
C ALA A 27 -6.01 -2.29 7.58
N ALA A 28 -6.10 -1.20 6.83
CA ALA A 28 -7.15 -0.19 7.01
C ALA A 28 -8.55 -0.76 6.71
N PHE A 29 -8.66 -1.51 5.63
CA PHE A 29 -9.91 -2.15 5.23
C PHE A 29 -10.41 -3.10 6.32
N ASP A 30 -9.53 -3.95 6.84
CA ASP A 30 -9.86 -4.91 7.89
C ASP A 30 -10.32 -4.19 9.16
N LEU A 31 -9.62 -3.14 9.55
CA LEU A 31 -9.96 -2.38 10.75
C LEU A 31 -11.35 -1.73 10.64
N ILE A 32 -11.67 -1.16 9.49
CA ILE A 32 -12.99 -0.58 9.24
C ILE A 32 -14.09 -1.65 9.35
N HIS A 33 -13.84 -2.83 8.79
CA HIS A 33 -14.84 -3.90 8.75
C HIS A 33 -15.03 -4.61 10.09
N GLU A 34 -14.08 -4.49 11.00
CA GLU A 34 -14.23 -5.02 12.36
C GLU A 34 -15.27 -4.23 13.18
N GLY A 35 -15.52 -2.98 12.80
CA GLY A 35 -16.59 -2.18 13.40
C GLY A 35 -16.34 -1.67 14.81
N GLU A 36 -15.10 -1.74 15.30
CA GLU A 36 -14.73 -1.37 16.66
C GLU A 36 -14.01 -0.02 16.78
N LEU A 37 -13.87 0.69 15.65
CA LEU A 37 -13.20 2.00 15.66
C LEU A 37 -14.02 3.06 16.38
N PRO A 38 -13.36 3.93 17.17
CA PRO A 38 -14.01 5.16 17.63
C PRO A 38 -14.49 5.99 16.44
N ASP A 39 -15.60 6.71 16.63
CA ASP A 39 -16.27 7.43 15.54
C ASP A 39 -15.34 8.37 14.79
N HIS A 40 -14.49 9.13 15.50
CA HIS A 40 -13.59 10.07 14.87
C HIS A 40 -12.47 9.38 14.08
N ASP A 41 -11.98 8.25 14.54
CA ASP A 41 -10.98 7.45 13.83
C ASP A 41 -11.58 6.81 12.58
N TYR A 42 -12.81 6.31 12.71
CA TYR A 42 -13.54 5.76 11.57
C TYR A 42 -13.72 6.82 10.49
N ALA A 43 -14.18 8.01 10.87
CA ALA A 43 -14.41 9.10 9.93
C ALA A 43 -13.12 9.53 9.23
N GLU A 44 -12.03 9.67 9.97
CA GLU A 44 -10.72 10.05 9.43
C GLU A 44 -10.20 8.99 8.45
N LEU A 45 -10.24 7.72 8.87
CA LEU A 45 -9.74 6.62 8.05
C LEU A 45 -10.58 6.44 6.78
N ALA A 46 -11.90 6.51 6.91
CA ALA A 46 -12.81 6.40 5.78
C ALA A 46 -12.59 7.52 4.76
N GLU A 47 -12.36 8.75 5.22
CA GLU A 47 -12.07 9.89 4.35
C GLU A 47 -10.74 9.71 3.61
N LEU A 48 -9.70 9.24 4.30
CA LEU A 48 -8.40 8.98 3.69
C LEU A 48 -8.49 7.88 2.63
N MET A 49 -9.20 6.80 2.93
CA MET A 49 -9.40 5.71 1.96
C MET A 49 -10.19 6.17 0.75
N ARG A 50 -11.19 7.04 0.97
CA ARG A 50 -11.96 7.63 -0.12
C ARG A 50 -11.08 8.50 -1.01
N TRP A 51 -10.19 9.29 -0.41
CA TRP A 51 -9.25 10.11 -1.17
C TRP A 51 -8.39 9.23 -2.10
N PHE A 52 -7.81 8.15 -1.57
CA PHE A 52 -7.02 7.23 -2.37
C PHE A 52 -7.84 6.59 -3.48
N ARG A 53 -9.06 6.20 -3.20
CA ARG A 53 -9.94 5.61 -4.21
C ARG A 53 -10.23 6.58 -5.36
N LEU A 54 -10.33 7.87 -5.07
CA LEU A 54 -10.59 8.90 -6.08
C LEU A 54 -9.34 9.29 -6.86
N HIS A 55 -8.17 9.26 -6.25
CA HIS A 55 -6.94 9.80 -6.83
C HIS A 55 -5.95 8.73 -7.28
N LEU A 56 -5.87 7.61 -6.57
CA LEU A 56 -4.96 6.55 -6.91
C LEU A 56 -5.62 5.62 -7.92
N LYS A 57 -5.07 5.58 -9.12
CA LYS A 57 -5.56 4.69 -10.14
C LYS A 57 -5.14 3.27 -9.78
N GLY A 58 -6.12 2.44 -9.45
CA GLY A 58 -5.83 1.05 -9.15
C GLY A 58 -5.31 0.32 -10.37
N PRO A 59 -4.46 -0.67 -10.17
CA PRO A 59 -4.08 -1.60 -11.23
C PRO A 59 -5.23 -2.59 -11.46
N PHE A 60 -6.31 -2.08 -12.03
CA PHE A 60 -7.50 -2.89 -12.29
C PHE A 60 -7.21 -3.93 -13.37
N GLU A 61 -7.81 -5.09 -13.24
CA GLU A 61 -7.61 -6.24 -14.12
C GLU A 61 -7.76 -5.88 -15.59
N HIS A 62 -8.73 -5.04 -15.94
CA HIS A 62 -8.98 -4.66 -17.32
C HIS A 62 -7.86 -3.83 -17.95
N ARG A 63 -6.94 -3.28 -17.14
CA ARG A 63 -5.78 -2.51 -17.61
C ARG A 63 -4.52 -3.34 -17.71
N LEU A 64 -4.54 -4.55 -17.18
CA LEU A 64 -3.40 -5.45 -17.18
C LEU A 64 -3.58 -6.51 -18.26
N ARG A 65 -2.49 -6.78 -18.99
CA ARG A 65 -2.48 -7.86 -19.97
C ARG A 65 -2.59 -9.24 -19.34
N LYS A 66 -2.10 -9.36 -18.11
CA LYS A 66 -2.06 -10.61 -17.36
C LYS A 66 -2.61 -10.35 -15.97
N PRO A 67 -3.95 -10.28 -15.83
CA PRO A 67 -4.57 -9.90 -14.55
C PRO A 67 -4.20 -10.82 -13.37
N TRP A 68 -3.95 -12.11 -13.64
CA TRP A 68 -3.58 -13.06 -12.58
C TRP A 68 -2.26 -12.71 -11.88
N ARG A 69 -1.39 -11.92 -12.51
CA ARG A 69 -0.15 -11.46 -11.88
C ARG A 69 -0.40 -10.42 -10.79
N ALA A 70 -1.55 -9.76 -10.82
CA ALA A 70 -1.89 -8.77 -9.82
C ALA A 70 -1.98 -9.36 -8.41
N GLN A 71 -2.41 -10.62 -8.29
CA GLN A 71 -2.55 -11.31 -7.00
C GLN A 71 -1.21 -11.49 -6.28
N SER A 72 -0.15 -11.73 -7.05
CA SER A 72 1.20 -11.92 -6.47
C SER A 72 2.00 -10.63 -6.44
N SER A 73 1.41 -9.52 -6.85
CA SER A 73 2.09 -8.25 -6.99
C SER A 73 1.91 -7.37 -5.77
N ILE A 74 2.87 -6.47 -5.60
CA ILE A 74 2.91 -5.53 -4.48
C ILE A 74 2.89 -4.12 -5.01
N CYS A 75 2.11 -3.26 -4.37
CA CYS A 75 2.04 -1.85 -4.71
C CYS A 75 3.03 -1.05 -3.86
N TRP A 76 3.77 -0.18 -4.51
CA TRP A 76 4.70 0.75 -3.87
C TRP A 76 4.35 2.16 -4.28
N PHE A 77 4.46 3.11 -3.34
CA PHE A 77 4.39 4.52 -3.67
C PHE A 77 5.74 5.00 -4.17
N LYS A 78 5.72 5.93 -5.12
CA LYS A 78 6.92 6.66 -5.50
C LYS A 78 7.21 7.72 -4.43
N SER A 79 8.48 7.86 -4.06
CA SER A 79 8.86 8.77 -2.97
C SER A 79 8.58 10.24 -3.26
N ASP A 80 8.46 10.62 -4.53
CA ASP A 80 8.13 11.98 -4.94
C ASP A 80 6.61 12.23 -5.05
N ALA A 81 5.80 11.21 -4.86
CA ALA A 81 4.35 11.34 -4.82
C ALA A 81 3.90 11.87 -3.44
N CYS A 82 4.27 13.11 -3.12
CA CYS A 82 4.19 13.68 -1.77
C CYS A 82 2.79 13.65 -1.18
N GLU A 83 1.75 13.96 -1.98
CA GLU A 83 0.38 13.98 -1.50
C GLU A 83 -0.13 12.59 -1.13
N TYR A 84 0.32 11.57 -1.85
CA TYR A 84 -0.04 10.18 -1.57
C TYR A 84 0.69 9.67 -0.33
N VAL A 85 2.00 9.92 -0.26
CA VAL A 85 2.82 9.48 0.88
C VAL A 85 2.36 10.15 2.17
N LYS A 86 2.04 11.44 2.13
CA LYS A 86 1.53 12.18 3.28
C LYS A 86 0.25 11.54 3.84
N ARG A 87 -0.69 11.21 2.96
CA ARG A 87 -1.94 10.59 3.39
C ARG A 87 -1.76 9.16 3.86
N ALA A 88 -0.81 8.45 3.29
CA ALA A 88 -0.45 7.13 3.80
C ALA A 88 0.08 7.22 5.25
N TRP A 89 0.90 8.22 5.56
CA TRP A 89 1.34 8.49 6.91
C TRP A 89 0.18 8.78 7.85
N LEU A 90 -0.80 9.57 7.41
CA LEU A 90 -1.99 9.86 8.20
C LEU A 90 -2.80 8.60 8.48
N MET A 91 -2.95 7.72 7.50
CA MET A 91 -3.60 6.42 7.69
C MET A 91 -2.83 5.57 8.70
N MET A 92 -1.51 5.54 8.58
CA MET A 92 -0.66 4.81 9.52
C MET A 92 -0.87 5.30 10.95
N ASN A 93 -1.01 6.61 11.15
CA ASN A 93 -1.26 7.17 12.47
C ASN A 93 -2.59 6.69 13.06
N VAL A 94 -3.65 6.63 12.25
CA VAL A 94 -4.93 6.10 12.70
C VAL A 94 -4.80 4.63 13.10
N LEU A 95 -4.11 3.84 12.29
CA LEU A 95 -3.88 2.43 12.58
C LEU A 95 -3.09 2.24 13.88
N GLU A 96 -2.05 3.02 14.08
CA GLU A 96 -1.24 2.94 15.31
C GLU A 96 -2.03 3.31 16.56
N ARG A 97 -2.93 4.29 16.48
CA ARG A 97 -3.83 4.63 17.58
C ARG A 97 -4.77 3.48 17.95
N ASN A 98 -4.94 2.53 17.06
CA ASN A 98 -5.78 1.36 17.24
C ASN A 98 -4.98 0.07 17.31
N ASP A 99 -3.75 0.17 17.78
CA ASP A 99 -2.84 -0.95 18.08
C ASP A 99 -2.39 -1.77 16.86
N ILE A 100 -2.49 -1.18 15.67
CA ILE A 100 -1.94 -1.79 14.45
C ILE A 100 -0.69 -1.02 14.06
N PHE A 101 0.47 -1.61 14.35
CA PHE A 101 1.75 -0.97 14.08
C PHE A 101 2.24 -1.30 12.69
N MET A 102 2.64 -0.25 11.97
CA MET A 102 3.08 -0.35 10.59
C MET A 102 4.57 -0.01 10.50
N LEU A 103 5.25 -0.67 9.59
CA LEU A 103 6.63 -0.34 9.23
C LEU A 103 6.65 0.28 7.84
N MET A 104 7.45 1.32 7.67
CA MET A 104 7.72 1.90 6.37
C MET A 104 8.97 1.25 5.79
N ILE A 105 8.81 0.67 4.60
CA ILE A 105 9.89 0.04 3.87
C ILE A 105 10.24 0.93 2.68
N LYS A 106 11.52 1.20 2.50
CA LYS A 106 12.03 1.93 1.34
C LYS A 106 12.93 1.01 0.52
N SER A 107 12.79 1.07 -0.79
CA SER A 107 13.63 0.30 -1.69
C SER A 107 13.86 1.04 -2.99
N ARG A 108 15.04 0.86 -3.58
CA ARG A 108 15.33 1.36 -4.94
C ARG A 108 14.86 0.37 -6.00
N SER A 109 14.62 -0.88 -5.61
CA SER A 109 14.18 -1.94 -6.50
C SER A 109 12.88 -2.52 -6.01
N VAL A 110 11.95 -2.77 -6.92
CA VAL A 110 10.63 -3.34 -6.60
C VAL A 110 10.42 -4.71 -7.28
N GLY A 111 11.30 -5.12 -8.16
CA GLY A 111 11.16 -6.34 -8.95
C GLY A 111 10.60 -6.06 -10.33
N TYR A 112 9.78 -6.98 -10.84
CA TYR A 112 9.21 -6.86 -12.18
C TYR A 112 7.96 -5.99 -12.17
N VAL A 113 8.04 -4.82 -12.81
CA VAL A 113 6.92 -3.85 -12.85
C VAL A 113 5.88 -4.32 -13.87
N ILE A 114 4.63 -4.43 -13.42
CA ILE A 114 3.50 -4.77 -14.29
C ILE A 114 2.55 -3.59 -14.51
N TYR A 115 2.62 -2.57 -13.67
CA TYR A 115 1.86 -1.34 -13.83
C TYR A 115 2.63 -0.20 -13.16
N GLU A 116 2.59 0.96 -13.77
CA GLU A 116 3.23 2.15 -13.21
C GLU A 116 2.49 3.40 -13.64
N ASP A 117 2.34 4.33 -12.71
CA ASP A 117 1.89 5.69 -12.98
C ASP A 117 2.74 6.69 -12.21
N GLU A 118 2.31 7.95 -12.16
CA GLU A 118 3.07 9.01 -11.49
C GLU A 118 3.22 8.84 -9.99
N ALA A 119 2.32 8.09 -9.37
CA ALA A 119 2.24 7.94 -7.91
C ALA A 119 2.73 6.58 -7.40
N GLN A 120 2.63 5.55 -8.22
CA GLN A 120 2.82 4.18 -7.76
C GLN A 120 3.39 3.25 -8.82
N VAL A 121 3.95 2.13 -8.35
CA VAL A 121 4.26 0.98 -9.17
C VAL A 121 3.63 -0.27 -8.56
N LEU A 122 3.13 -1.14 -9.43
CA LEU A 122 2.71 -2.49 -9.04
C LEU A 122 3.72 -3.46 -9.63
N ALA A 123 4.37 -4.25 -8.79
CA ALA A 123 5.45 -5.12 -9.23
C ALA A 123 5.40 -6.50 -8.58
N GLN A 124 5.84 -7.50 -9.34
CA GLN A 124 6.11 -8.81 -8.78
C GLN A 124 7.50 -8.77 -8.13
N PRO A 125 7.61 -9.04 -6.82
CA PRO A 125 8.89 -8.91 -6.14
C PRO A 125 9.89 -9.96 -6.61
N SER A 126 11.14 -9.54 -6.80
CA SER A 126 12.26 -10.45 -6.96
C SER A 126 12.60 -11.12 -5.61
N ALA A 127 13.49 -12.10 -5.63
CA ALA A 127 13.92 -12.74 -4.39
C ALA A 127 14.54 -11.76 -3.41
N ASP A 128 15.31 -10.79 -3.91
CA ASP A 128 15.94 -9.76 -3.08
C ASP A 128 14.90 -8.83 -2.47
N VAL A 129 13.88 -8.44 -3.23
CA VAL A 129 12.81 -7.59 -2.73
C VAL A 129 11.98 -8.32 -1.69
N ARG A 130 11.70 -9.61 -1.88
CA ARG A 130 10.96 -10.42 -0.92
C ARG A 130 11.62 -10.48 0.45
N ARG A 131 12.93 -10.41 0.52
CA ARG A 131 13.66 -10.38 1.79
C ARG A 131 13.40 -9.11 2.60
N LEU A 132 12.98 -8.03 1.94
CA LEU A 132 12.62 -6.77 2.62
C LEU A 132 11.22 -6.81 3.21
N LEU A 133 10.38 -7.69 2.73
CA LEU A 133 8.93 -7.70 3.02
C LEU A 133 8.52 -8.66 4.14
#